data_e6b4dfd403222a2a455b0d677649d714
#
_entry.id   e6b4dfd403222a2a455b0d677649d714
#
_cell.length_a   1.000
_cell.length_b   1.000
_cell.length_c   1.000
_cell.angle_alpha   90.00
_cell.angle_beta   90.00
_cell.angle_gamma   90.00
#
_symmetry.space_group_name_H-M   'P 1'
#
loop_
_entity.id
_entity.type
_entity.pdbx_description
1 polymer ?
#
loop_
_entity_poly.entity_id
_entity_poly.type
_entity_poly.pdbx_seq_one_letter_code
_entity_poly.pdbx_strand_id
1 'polypeptide(L)'
;MAAAEGRRFRPSSRVDIGQIVRATWKQFTSSRAQLPRVEQQTCHAELDSLTGDVASIVRLAGQLMTNASVALHQADLKFAELVISEAEEIKTRCKDADQRCLNLLALGAPVATDLQMVVAAMHVVTDLQRMCNLAQHIAEIARLKHPNDPIAADVRPVSMQMGVLASTLAEDAAAAIESRDPLSAARMAQIDDKVDALRRQIFQILFSKDWSHGVELAVDAALIGRYYERFADHAVAIARKVTLSSPV
;
A
#
# COMPACT_ATOMS: atom_id res chain seq x y z
N MET A 1 -10.67 77.11 -13.92
CA MET A 1 -11.70 76.21 -13.34
C MET A 1 -12.05 75.20 -14.46
N ALA A 2 -11.51 74.00 -14.40
CA ALA A 2 -11.82 72.95 -15.35
C ALA A 2 -12.13 71.67 -14.50
N ALA A 3 -13.34 71.17 -14.62
CA ALA A 3 -13.85 70.05 -13.89
C ALA A 3 -13.27 68.75 -14.46
N ALA A 4 -12.74 67.90 -13.61
CA ALA A 4 -12.24 66.56 -13.93
C ALA A 4 -13.41 65.57 -13.91
N GLU A 5 -13.81 65.07 -15.08
CA GLU A 5 -14.75 63.94 -15.23
C GLU A 5 -14.09 62.63 -14.82
N GLY A 6 -14.54 62.08 -13.67
CA GLY A 6 -14.18 60.76 -13.20
C GLY A 6 -14.83 59.64 -14.07
N ARG A 7 -14.04 58.96 -14.90
CA ARG A 7 -14.48 57.73 -15.57
C ARG A 7 -14.65 56.61 -14.53
N ARG A 8 -15.90 56.22 -14.27
CA ARG A 8 -16.22 55.01 -13.47
C ARG A 8 -15.80 53.76 -14.27
N PHE A 9 -14.85 53.04 -13.75
CA PHE A 9 -14.46 51.71 -14.21
C PHE A 9 -15.60 50.74 -13.95
N ARG A 10 -16.26 50.21 -14.98
CA ARG A 10 -17.21 49.11 -14.87
C ARG A 10 -16.41 47.83 -14.78
N PRO A 11 -16.55 46.99 -13.72
CA PRO A 11 -15.91 45.68 -13.70
C PRO A 11 -16.55 44.81 -14.79
N SER A 12 -15.71 44.33 -15.73
CA SER A 12 -16.08 43.34 -16.74
C SER A 12 -16.63 42.09 -16.06
N SER A 13 -17.66 41.52 -16.68
CA SER A 13 -18.36 40.29 -16.30
C SER A 13 -17.49 39.26 -15.55
N ARG A 14 -17.89 38.97 -14.31
CA ARG A 14 -17.34 37.82 -13.56
C ARG A 14 -17.62 36.57 -14.40
N VAL A 15 -16.56 36.00 -14.94
CA VAL A 15 -16.59 34.69 -15.56
C VAL A 15 -17.00 33.70 -14.48
N ASP A 16 -18.19 33.13 -14.59
CA ASP A 16 -18.64 32.07 -13.64
C ASP A 16 -17.87 30.78 -13.89
N ILE A 17 -16.79 30.61 -13.16
CA ILE A 17 -15.94 29.40 -13.19
C ILE A 17 -16.77 28.14 -12.96
N GLY A 18 -17.84 28.22 -12.14
CA GLY A 18 -18.76 27.11 -11.91
C GLY A 18 -19.55 26.70 -13.15
N GLN A 19 -19.92 27.66 -14.02
CA GLN A 19 -20.55 27.35 -15.31
C GLN A 19 -19.56 26.74 -16.30
N ILE A 20 -18.33 27.24 -16.36
CA ILE A 20 -17.29 26.69 -17.23
C ILE A 20 -16.96 25.25 -16.79
N VAL A 21 -16.75 25.02 -15.51
CA VAL A 21 -16.49 23.68 -14.98
C VAL A 21 -17.65 22.72 -15.26
N ARG A 22 -18.89 23.15 -15.04
CA ARG A 22 -20.08 22.32 -15.36
C ARG A 22 -20.26 22.07 -16.86
N ALA A 23 -20.00 23.05 -17.70
CA ALA A 23 -20.08 22.88 -19.16
C ALA A 23 -19.00 21.97 -19.69
N THR A 24 -17.76 22.15 -19.22
CA THR A 24 -16.61 21.30 -19.57
C THR A 24 -16.82 19.86 -19.05
N TRP A 25 -17.37 19.72 -17.83
CA TRP A 25 -17.71 18.41 -17.27
C TRP A 25 -18.81 17.71 -18.06
N LYS A 26 -19.90 18.42 -18.45
CA LYS A 26 -20.94 17.87 -19.31
C LYS A 26 -20.40 17.46 -20.69
N GLN A 27 -19.54 18.28 -21.29
CA GLN A 27 -18.95 17.97 -22.59
C GLN A 27 -18.00 16.78 -22.49
N PHE A 28 -17.21 16.68 -21.41
CA PHE A 28 -16.34 15.56 -21.11
C PHE A 28 -17.12 14.26 -20.86
N THR A 29 -18.24 14.31 -20.14
CA THR A 29 -19.08 13.11 -19.86
C THR A 29 -19.92 12.70 -21.06
N SER A 30 -20.43 13.64 -21.88
CA SER A 30 -21.19 13.30 -23.09
C SER A 30 -20.33 12.77 -24.24
N SER A 31 -19.11 13.24 -24.38
CA SER A 31 -18.15 12.72 -25.38
C SER A 31 -17.70 11.27 -25.05
N ARG A 32 -17.68 10.91 -23.76
CA ARG A 32 -17.31 9.56 -23.29
C ARG A 32 -18.39 8.50 -23.41
N ALA A 33 -19.65 8.90 -23.50
CA ALA A 33 -20.79 7.98 -23.65
C ALA A 33 -20.85 7.27 -25.03
N GLN A 34 -19.90 7.54 -25.92
CA GLN A 34 -19.92 7.07 -27.32
C GLN A 34 -18.70 6.21 -27.70
N LEU A 35 -17.91 5.69 -26.74
CA LEU A 35 -16.87 4.73 -27.10
C LEU A 35 -17.50 3.44 -27.68
N PRO A 36 -16.94 2.87 -28.75
CA PRO A 36 -17.38 1.61 -29.29
C PRO A 36 -17.39 0.53 -28.21
N ARG A 37 -18.41 -0.34 -28.20
CA ARG A 37 -18.53 -1.45 -27.23
C ARG A 37 -17.25 -2.32 -27.15
N VAL A 38 -16.53 -2.44 -28.24
CA VAL A 38 -15.27 -3.21 -28.34
C VAL A 38 -14.17 -2.58 -27.50
N GLU A 39 -14.03 -1.24 -27.50
CA GLU A 39 -13.01 -0.55 -26.69
C GLU A 39 -13.32 -0.62 -25.20
N GLN A 40 -14.59 -0.57 -24.81
CA GLN A 40 -15.03 -0.75 -23.42
C GLN A 40 -14.73 -2.17 -22.93
N GLN A 41 -14.99 -3.21 -23.75
CA GLN A 41 -14.69 -4.61 -23.41
C GLN A 41 -13.19 -4.84 -23.25
N THR A 42 -12.37 -4.22 -24.10
CA THR A 42 -10.91 -4.32 -24.03
C THR A 42 -10.38 -3.63 -22.75
N CYS A 43 -10.91 -2.47 -22.39
CA CYS A 43 -10.55 -1.76 -21.16
C CYS A 43 -10.91 -2.58 -19.91
N HIS A 44 -12.09 -3.19 -19.87
CA HIS A 44 -12.54 -4.02 -18.76
C HIS A 44 -11.68 -5.29 -18.59
N ALA A 45 -11.38 -5.98 -19.68
CA ALA A 45 -10.50 -7.15 -19.67
C ALA A 45 -9.07 -6.82 -19.18
N GLU A 46 -8.54 -5.67 -19.59
CA GLU A 46 -7.22 -5.21 -19.13
C GLU A 46 -7.25 -4.84 -17.63
N LEU A 47 -8.35 -4.26 -17.13
CA LEU A 47 -8.54 -3.94 -15.72
C LEU A 47 -8.63 -5.20 -14.85
N ASP A 48 -9.34 -6.24 -15.33
CA ASP A 48 -9.41 -7.53 -14.63
C ASP A 48 -8.03 -8.21 -14.59
N SER A 49 -7.28 -8.17 -15.71
CA SER A 49 -5.89 -8.64 -15.75
C SER A 49 -5.01 -7.89 -14.76
N LEU A 50 -5.08 -6.55 -14.73
CA LEU A 50 -4.33 -5.72 -13.79
C LEU A 50 -4.69 -6.04 -12.33
N THR A 51 -5.96 -6.27 -12.04
CA THR A 51 -6.43 -6.62 -10.68
C THR A 51 -5.83 -7.95 -10.22
N GLY A 52 -5.77 -8.97 -11.09
CA GLY A 52 -5.12 -10.25 -10.82
C GLY A 52 -3.61 -10.10 -10.58
N ASP A 53 -2.94 -9.28 -11.39
CA ASP A 53 -1.50 -9.02 -11.22
C ASP A 53 -1.22 -8.30 -9.90
N VAL A 54 -2.03 -7.30 -9.53
CA VAL A 54 -1.91 -6.59 -8.24
C VAL A 54 -2.11 -7.56 -7.08
N ALA A 55 -3.10 -8.47 -7.12
CA ALA A 55 -3.28 -9.49 -6.09
C ALA A 55 -2.05 -10.41 -5.98
N SER A 56 -1.47 -10.81 -7.12
CA SER A 56 -0.23 -11.59 -7.16
C SER A 56 0.95 -10.84 -6.50
N ILE A 57 1.10 -9.53 -6.77
CA ILE A 57 2.16 -8.72 -6.16
C ILE A 57 1.95 -8.60 -4.64
N VAL A 58 0.71 -8.51 -4.15
CA VAL A 58 0.41 -8.53 -2.69
C VAL A 58 0.90 -9.82 -2.05
N ARG A 59 0.66 -10.99 -2.68
CA ARG A 59 1.17 -12.28 -2.19
C ARG A 59 2.69 -12.31 -2.16
N LEU A 60 3.34 -11.80 -3.20
CA LEU A 60 4.80 -11.72 -3.24
C LEU A 60 5.35 -10.83 -2.11
N ALA A 61 4.68 -9.72 -1.78
CA ALA A 61 5.06 -8.89 -0.64
C ALA A 61 4.89 -9.63 0.70
N GLY A 62 3.84 -10.46 0.86
CA GLY A 62 3.64 -11.35 2.01
C GLY A 62 4.75 -12.40 2.14
N GLN A 63 5.13 -13.02 1.02
CA GLN A 63 6.24 -13.97 0.95
C GLN A 63 7.58 -13.30 1.30
N LEU A 64 7.81 -12.10 0.77
CA LEU A 64 8.99 -11.30 1.08
C LEU A 64 9.09 -11.02 2.59
N MET A 65 7.98 -10.69 3.25
CA MET A 65 7.94 -10.48 4.71
C MET A 65 8.24 -11.78 5.47
N THR A 66 7.72 -12.92 5.01
CA THR A 66 8.05 -14.23 5.57
C THR A 66 9.55 -14.51 5.46
N ASN A 67 10.12 -14.31 4.27
CA ASN A 67 11.53 -14.51 4.00
C ASN A 67 12.42 -13.58 4.84
N ALA A 68 12.03 -12.29 4.96
CA ALA A 68 12.71 -11.33 5.81
C ALA A 68 12.71 -11.75 7.29
N SER A 69 11.57 -12.27 7.78
CA SER A 69 11.45 -12.80 9.14
C SER A 69 12.36 -14.00 9.36
N VAL A 70 12.43 -14.91 8.40
CA VAL A 70 13.34 -16.08 8.47
C VAL A 70 14.81 -15.63 8.50
N ALA A 71 15.20 -14.72 7.61
CA ALA A 71 16.56 -14.16 7.57
C ALA A 71 16.95 -13.51 8.92
N LEU A 72 16.01 -12.74 9.51
CA LEU A 72 16.19 -12.11 10.81
C LEU A 72 16.39 -13.13 11.93
N HIS A 73 15.51 -14.14 12.01
CA HIS A 73 15.53 -15.08 13.13
C HIS A 73 16.63 -16.15 13.04
N GLN A 74 17.14 -16.41 11.84
CA GLN A 74 18.26 -17.33 11.62
C GLN A 74 19.61 -16.63 11.53
N ALA A 75 19.65 -15.29 11.57
CA ALA A 75 20.85 -14.47 11.35
C ALA A 75 21.58 -14.85 10.03
N ASP A 76 20.81 -15.20 8.99
CA ASP A 76 21.34 -15.67 7.71
C ASP A 76 21.62 -14.49 6.77
N LEU A 77 22.91 -14.16 6.61
CA LEU A 77 23.36 -13.07 5.74
C LEU A 77 22.97 -13.29 4.27
N LYS A 78 23.18 -14.49 3.75
CA LYS A 78 22.92 -14.79 2.34
C LYS A 78 21.43 -14.69 2.03
N PHE A 79 20.62 -15.17 2.95
CA PHE A 79 19.17 -15.09 2.80
C PHE A 79 18.66 -13.65 2.95
N ALA A 80 19.26 -12.85 3.84
CA ALA A 80 18.94 -11.42 3.94
C ALA A 80 19.26 -10.66 2.65
N GLU A 81 20.41 -10.93 2.02
CA GLU A 81 20.79 -10.32 0.74
C GLU A 81 19.85 -10.74 -0.40
N LEU A 82 19.40 -12.00 -0.43
CA LEU A 82 18.39 -12.47 -1.38
C LEU A 82 17.09 -11.71 -1.22
N VAL A 83 16.57 -11.56 0.01
CA VAL A 83 15.34 -10.81 0.29
C VAL A 83 15.45 -9.36 -0.16
N ILE A 84 16.59 -8.71 0.05
CA ILE A 84 16.83 -7.33 -0.41
C ILE A 84 16.77 -7.24 -1.95
N SER A 85 17.33 -8.23 -2.66
CA SER A 85 17.24 -8.30 -4.12
C SER A 85 15.81 -8.56 -4.61
N GLU A 86 15.09 -9.52 -4.02
CA GLU A 86 13.69 -9.81 -4.31
C GLU A 86 12.79 -8.59 -4.10
N ALA A 87 13.06 -7.78 -3.08
CA ALA A 87 12.31 -6.55 -2.82
C ALA A 87 12.39 -5.58 -4.02
N GLU A 88 13.55 -5.42 -4.64
CA GLU A 88 13.73 -4.55 -5.80
C GLU A 88 13.00 -5.09 -7.05
N GLU A 89 12.97 -6.41 -7.22
CA GLU A 89 12.21 -7.05 -8.31
C GLU A 89 10.70 -6.82 -8.15
N ILE A 90 10.18 -6.98 -6.93
CA ILE A 90 8.75 -6.74 -6.65
C ILE A 90 8.41 -5.25 -6.84
N LYS A 91 9.28 -4.33 -6.43
CA LYS A 91 9.10 -2.89 -6.66
C LYS A 91 9.08 -2.54 -8.15
N THR A 92 9.82 -3.26 -8.99
CA THR A 92 9.76 -3.11 -10.44
C THR A 92 8.40 -3.52 -10.97
N ARG A 93 7.84 -4.64 -10.53
CA ARG A 93 6.46 -5.06 -10.87
C ARG A 93 5.41 -4.04 -10.42
N CYS A 94 5.61 -3.41 -9.25
CA CYS A 94 4.75 -2.30 -8.79
C CYS A 94 4.78 -1.12 -9.77
N LYS A 95 5.97 -0.73 -10.27
CA LYS A 95 6.09 0.36 -11.26
C LYS A 95 5.40 0.01 -12.58
N ASP A 96 5.52 -1.24 -13.03
CA ASP A 96 4.83 -1.71 -14.24
C ASP A 96 3.31 -1.68 -14.07
N ALA A 97 2.79 -2.10 -12.92
CA ALA A 97 1.37 -2.02 -12.60
C ALA A 97 0.88 -0.57 -12.55
N ASP A 98 1.65 0.35 -11.95
CA ASP A 98 1.33 1.78 -11.92
C ASP A 98 1.27 2.38 -13.34
N GLN A 99 2.23 2.03 -14.21
CA GLN A 99 2.24 2.47 -15.61
C GLN A 99 1.02 1.93 -16.37
N ARG A 100 0.58 0.69 -16.11
CA ARG A 100 -0.64 0.14 -16.70
C ARG A 100 -1.88 0.89 -16.23
N CYS A 101 -1.96 1.28 -14.95
CA CYS A 101 -3.03 2.16 -14.44
C CYS A 101 -3.08 3.49 -15.22
N LEU A 102 -1.93 4.13 -15.41
CA LEU A 102 -1.84 5.39 -16.17
C LEU A 102 -2.26 5.22 -17.64
N ASN A 103 -1.88 4.13 -18.28
CA ASN A 103 -2.27 3.82 -19.65
C ASN A 103 -3.80 3.61 -19.77
N LEU A 104 -4.42 2.91 -18.81
CA LEU A 104 -5.87 2.73 -18.75
C LEU A 104 -6.59 4.09 -18.60
N LEU A 105 -6.07 5.00 -17.79
CA LEU A 105 -6.63 6.35 -17.65
C LEU A 105 -6.48 7.19 -18.92
N ALA A 106 -5.34 7.08 -19.60
CA ALA A 106 -5.01 7.89 -20.79
C ALA A 106 -5.76 7.42 -22.05
N LEU A 107 -5.84 6.12 -22.27
CA LEU A 107 -6.31 5.52 -23.52
C LEU A 107 -7.73 4.92 -23.41
N GLY A 108 -8.07 4.38 -22.24
CA GLY A 108 -9.27 3.57 -22.06
C GLY A 108 -10.54 4.37 -21.75
N ALA A 109 -10.44 5.67 -21.41
CA ALA A 109 -11.58 6.50 -20.95
C ALA A 109 -12.55 5.69 -20.05
N PRO A 110 -12.08 5.12 -18.92
CA PRO A 110 -12.87 4.21 -18.11
C PRO A 110 -14.16 4.85 -17.63
N VAL A 111 -15.27 4.11 -17.64
CA VAL A 111 -16.55 4.56 -17.06
C VAL A 111 -16.44 4.63 -15.53
N ALA A 112 -17.43 5.24 -14.88
CA ALA A 112 -17.34 5.61 -13.46
C ALA A 112 -16.84 4.48 -12.55
N THR A 113 -17.33 3.26 -12.71
CA THR A 113 -16.92 2.08 -11.92
C THR A 113 -15.48 1.67 -12.23
N ASP A 114 -15.12 1.58 -13.50
CA ASP A 114 -13.77 1.20 -13.92
C ASP A 114 -12.74 2.25 -13.49
N LEU A 115 -13.12 3.54 -13.54
CA LEU A 115 -12.27 4.63 -13.03
C LEU A 115 -11.97 4.47 -11.54
N GLN A 116 -12.99 4.13 -10.73
CA GLN A 116 -12.78 3.89 -9.30
C GLN A 116 -11.84 2.70 -9.05
N MET A 117 -11.96 1.64 -9.83
CA MET A 117 -11.08 0.48 -9.74
C MET A 117 -9.63 0.81 -10.12
N VAL A 118 -9.40 1.58 -11.20
CA VAL A 118 -8.06 2.02 -11.59
C VAL A 118 -7.42 2.88 -10.49
N VAL A 119 -8.18 3.84 -9.94
CA VAL A 119 -7.69 4.70 -8.85
C VAL A 119 -7.39 3.88 -7.59
N ALA A 120 -8.24 2.90 -7.25
CA ALA A 120 -7.97 1.98 -6.14
C ALA A 120 -6.69 1.16 -6.38
N ALA A 121 -6.48 0.64 -7.59
CA ALA A 121 -5.27 -0.10 -7.96
C ALA A 121 -4.00 0.77 -7.79
N MET A 122 -4.00 2.03 -8.23
CA MET A 122 -2.86 2.96 -8.03
C MET A 122 -2.53 3.14 -6.54
N HIS A 123 -3.56 3.29 -5.69
CA HIS A 123 -3.37 3.40 -4.26
C HIS A 123 -2.84 2.10 -3.63
N VAL A 124 -3.31 0.94 -4.11
CA VAL A 124 -2.82 -0.37 -3.68
C VAL A 124 -1.35 -0.54 -4.06
N VAL A 125 -0.96 -0.19 -5.28
CA VAL A 125 0.44 -0.24 -5.74
C VAL A 125 1.35 0.62 -4.86
N THR A 126 0.88 1.80 -4.43
CA THR A 126 1.63 2.66 -3.50
C THR A 126 1.84 1.99 -2.14
N ASP A 127 0.81 1.32 -1.59
CA ASP A 127 0.94 0.58 -0.34
C ASP A 127 1.87 -0.62 -0.48
N LEU A 128 1.82 -1.32 -1.63
CA LEU A 128 2.73 -2.44 -1.93
C LEU A 128 4.20 -2.04 -1.94
N GLN A 129 4.54 -0.90 -2.54
CA GLN A 129 5.92 -0.39 -2.51
C GLN A 129 6.38 -0.15 -1.07
N ARG A 130 5.51 0.36 -0.20
CA ARG A 130 5.81 0.55 1.23
C ARG A 130 5.97 -0.77 1.96
N MET A 131 5.10 -1.75 1.69
CA MET A 131 5.21 -3.11 2.26
C MET A 131 6.56 -3.76 1.90
N CYS A 132 6.98 -3.67 0.63
CA CYS A 132 8.28 -4.17 0.20
C CYS A 132 9.45 -3.48 0.93
N ASN A 133 9.40 -2.15 1.11
CA ASN A 133 10.42 -1.43 1.85
C ASN A 133 10.49 -1.87 3.32
N LEU A 134 9.35 -2.12 3.96
CA LEU A 134 9.31 -2.57 5.36
C LEU A 134 9.90 -3.98 5.53
N ALA A 135 9.60 -4.91 4.62
CA ALA A 135 10.21 -6.23 4.61
C ALA A 135 11.73 -6.15 4.35
N GLN A 136 12.15 -5.31 3.40
CA GLN A 136 13.56 -5.03 3.12
C GLN A 136 14.29 -4.51 4.36
N HIS A 137 13.73 -3.56 5.11
CA HIS A 137 14.35 -3.03 6.33
C HIS A 137 14.59 -4.11 7.40
N ILE A 138 13.69 -5.09 7.52
CA ILE A 138 13.89 -6.23 8.43
C ILE A 138 15.08 -7.07 7.98
N ALA A 139 15.21 -7.36 6.69
CA ALA A 139 16.36 -8.08 6.13
C ALA A 139 17.67 -7.27 6.27
N GLU A 140 17.61 -5.95 6.12
CA GLU A 140 18.77 -5.07 6.33
C GLU A 140 19.28 -5.11 7.76
N ILE A 141 18.40 -5.20 8.78
CA ILE A 141 18.82 -5.37 10.18
C ILE A 141 19.57 -6.71 10.32
N ALA A 142 19.05 -7.81 9.76
CA ALA A 142 19.73 -9.11 9.79
C ALA A 142 21.12 -9.03 9.15
N ARG A 143 21.24 -8.37 7.99
CA ARG A 143 22.50 -8.16 7.29
C ARG A 143 23.51 -7.33 8.09
N LEU A 144 23.06 -6.22 8.68
CA LEU A 144 23.92 -5.29 9.43
C LEU A 144 24.48 -5.90 10.73
N LYS A 145 23.71 -6.80 11.35
CA LYS A 145 24.12 -7.44 12.61
C LYS A 145 25.00 -8.65 12.43
N HIS A 146 25.03 -9.24 11.24
CA HIS A 146 25.87 -10.43 11.01
C HIS A 146 27.35 -10.14 11.36
N PRO A 147 28.05 -11.06 12.06
CA PRO A 147 27.65 -12.41 12.47
C PRO A 147 26.89 -12.50 13.82
N ASN A 148 26.58 -11.37 14.47
CA ASN A 148 25.88 -11.37 15.74
C ASN A 148 24.37 -11.62 15.55
N ASP A 149 23.71 -12.05 16.62
CA ASP A 149 22.26 -12.22 16.62
C ASP A 149 21.54 -10.86 16.49
N PRO A 150 20.68 -10.66 15.48
CA PRO A 150 20.03 -9.39 15.25
C PRO A 150 18.87 -9.10 16.22
N ILE A 151 18.44 -10.09 17.01
CA ILE A 151 17.28 -9.95 17.89
C ILE A 151 17.52 -10.66 19.24
N ALA A 152 17.25 -9.94 20.34
CA ALA A 152 17.36 -10.48 21.69
C ALA A 152 16.42 -11.69 21.91
N ALA A 153 16.89 -12.68 22.68
CA ALA A 153 16.15 -13.91 22.95
C ALA A 153 14.74 -13.65 23.52
N ASP A 154 14.61 -12.63 24.38
CA ASP A 154 13.34 -12.28 25.04
C ASP A 154 12.31 -11.69 24.07
N VAL A 155 12.77 -11.03 23.01
CA VAL A 155 11.90 -10.41 21.98
C VAL A 155 11.56 -11.39 20.86
N ARG A 156 12.43 -12.38 20.61
CA ARG A 156 12.33 -13.32 19.49
C ARG A 156 10.97 -13.98 19.33
N PRO A 157 10.32 -14.55 20.39
CA PRO A 157 9.01 -15.20 20.24
C PRO A 157 7.90 -14.23 19.78
N VAL A 158 7.93 -13.00 20.32
CA VAL A 158 6.95 -11.96 19.98
C VAL A 158 7.15 -11.51 18.54
N SER A 159 8.37 -11.26 18.13
CA SER A 159 8.73 -10.88 16.76
C SER A 159 8.37 -11.96 15.73
N MET A 160 8.61 -13.24 16.03
CA MET A 160 8.19 -14.36 15.16
C MET A 160 6.68 -14.36 14.95
N GLN A 161 5.91 -14.18 16.01
CA GLN A 161 4.45 -14.12 15.93
C GLN A 161 3.97 -12.93 15.11
N MET A 162 4.60 -11.76 15.25
CA MET A 162 4.29 -10.58 14.43
C MET A 162 4.54 -10.85 12.94
N GLY A 163 5.67 -11.49 12.59
CA GLY A 163 5.99 -11.85 11.21
C GLY A 163 4.95 -12.76 10.57
N VAL A 164 4.48 -13.78 11.31
CA VAL A 164 3.42 -14.68 10.85
C VAL A 164 2.11 -13.93 10.61
N LEU A 165 1.67 -13.07 11.55
CA LEU A 165 0.44 -12.32 11.39
C LEU A 165 0.51 -11.30 10.26
N ALA A 166 1.65 -10.63 10.09
CA ALA A 166 1.86 -9.69 8.99
C ALA A 166 1.76 -10.39 7.61
N SER A 167 2.39 -11.55 7.46
CA SER A 167 2.30 -12.35 6.22
C SER A 167 0.89 -12.87 5.97
N THR A 168 0.17 -13.30 7.01
CA THR A 168 -1.23 -13.74 6.93
C THR A 168 -2.12 -12.59 6.43
N LEU A 169 -1.92 -11.38 6.96
CA LEU A 169 -2.67 -10.19 6.51
C LEU A 169 -2.42 -9.85 5.04
N ALA A 170 -1.22 -10.07 4.51
CA ALA A 170 -0.95 -9.89 3.09
C ALA A 170 -1.70 -10.92 2.23
N GLU A 171 -1.76 -12.18 2.64
CA GLU A 171 -2.55 -13.21 1.94
C GLU A 171 -4.04 -12.90 1.97
N ASP A 172 -4.57 -12.48 3.13
CA ASP A 172 -5.95 -12.05 3.28
C ASP A 172 -6.27 -10.81 2.41
N ALA A 173 -5.31 -9.87 2.27
CA ALA A 173 -5.46 -8.70 1.40
C ALA A 173 -5.52 -9.10 -0.08
N ALA A 174 -4.69 -10.05 -0.51
CA ALA A 174 -4.73 -10.58 -1.87
C ALA A 174 -6.08 -11.29 -2.16
N ALA A 175 -6.54 -12.11 -1.22
CA ALA A 175 -7.85 -12.76 -1.31
C ALA A 175 -9.01 -11.75 -1.35
N ALA A 176 -8.90 -10.64 -0.60
CA ALA A 176 -9.88 -9.56 -0.63
C ALA A 176 -9.94 -8.86 -2.00
N ILE A 177 -8.81 -8.67 -2.68
CA ILE A 177 -8.75 -8.11 -4.04
C ILE A 177 -9.51 -9.03 -5.01
N GLU A 178 -9.30 -10.33 -4.93
CA GLU A 178 -9.91 -11.31 -5.84
C GLU A 178 -11.40 -11.52 -5.58
N SER A 179 -11.77 -11.66 -4.31
CA SER A 179 -13.16 -11.96 -3.92
C SER A 179 -14.07 -10.73 -3.86
N ARG A 180 -13.49 -9.54 -3.71
CA ARG A 180 -14.20 -8.27 -3.45
C ARG A 180 -15.18 -8.37 -2.27
N ASP A 181 -14.89 -9.24 -1.28
CA ASP A 181 -15.74 -9.44 -0.12
C ASP A 181 -15.73 -8.22 0.81
N PRO A 182 -16.88 -7.55 1.04
CA PRO A 182 -16.95 -6.34 1.86
C PRO A 182 -16.61 -6.57 3.35
N LEU A 183 -16.62 -7.81 3.82
CA LEU A 183 -16.30 -8.15 5.20
C LEU A 183 -14.82 -8.43 5.44
N SER A 184 -14.01 -8.56 4.39
CA SER A 184 -12.59 -8.88 4.49
C SER A 184 -11.84 -7.88 5.37
N ALA A 185 -12.02 -6.58 5.14
CA ALA A 185 -11.35 -5.53 5.91
C ALA A 185 -11.68 -5.56 7.40
N ALA A 186 -12.93 -5.91 7.78
CA ALA A 186 -13.33 -6.00 9.17
C ALA A 186 -12.71 -7.23 9.88
N ARG A 187 -12.57 -8.36 9.17
CA ARG A 187 -11.88 -9.54 9.70
C ARG A 187 -10.40 -9.28 9.89
N MET A 188 -9.76 -8.64 8.92
CA MET A 188 -8.35 -8.29 8.96
C MET A 188 -8.03 -7.33 10.09
N ALA A 189 -8.90 -6.35 10.40
CA ALA A 189 -8.73 -5.43 11.51
C ALA A 189 -8.58 -6.15 12.87
N GLN A 190 -9.26 -7.29 13.07
CA GLN A 190 -9.11 -8.08 14.30
C GLN A 190 -7.73 -8.77 14.42
N ILE A 191 -7.09 -9.08 13.29
CA ILE A 191 -5.72 -9.61 13.26
C ILE A 191 -4.72 -8.48 13.50
N ASP A 192 -4.97 -7.31 12.93
CA ASP A 192 -4.17 -6.10 13.10
C ASP A 192 -4.12 -5.66 14.58
N ASP A 193 -5.24 -5.69 15.30
CA ASP A 193 -5.29 -5.45 16.75
C ASP A 193 -4.35 -6.37 17.54
N LYS A 194 -4.13 -7.62 17.07
CA LYS A 194 -3.17 -8.55 17.69
C LYS A 194 -1.72 -8.14 17.39
N VAL A 195 -1.43 -7.68 16.19
CA VAL A 195 -0.09 -7.16 15.84
C VAL A 195 0.25 -5.95 16.71
N ASP A 196 -0.72 -5.06 16.92
CA ASP A 196 -0.60 -3.91 17.82
C ASP A 196 -0.34 -4.32 19.28
N ALA A 197 -1.03 -5.36 19.74
CA ALA A 197 -0.82 -5.90 21.10
C ALA A 197 0.60 -6.47 21.25
N LEU A 198 1.09 -7.22 20.27
CA LEU A 198 2.45 -7.76 20.26
C LEU A 198 3.51 -6.65 20.22
N ARG A 199 3.29 -5.59 19.44
CA ARG A 199 4.16 -4.44 19.46
C ARG A 199 4.24 -3.79 20.84
N ARG A 200 3.10 -3.61 21.54
CA ARG A 200 3.09 -3.13 22.94
C ARG A 200 3.85 -4.07 23.86
N GLN A 201 3.75 -5.38 23.66
CA GLN A 201 4.51 -6.38 24.42
C GLN A 201 6.02 -6.23 24.22
N ILE A 202 6.50 -5.96 23.01
CA ILE A 202 7.92 -5.64 22.77
C ILE A 202 8.36 -4.49 23.67
N PHE A 203 7.61 -3.37 23.71
CA PHE A 203 7.97 -2.23 24.58
C PHE A 203 7.94 -2.59 26.07
N GLN A 204 7.02 -3.46 26.50
CA GLN A 204 7.02 -3.95 27.91
C GLN A 204 8.31 -4.72 28.24
N ILE A 205 8.80 -5.55 27.31
CA ILE A 205 10.06 -6.28 27.45
C ILE A 205 11.23 -5.27 27.50
N LEU A 206 11.30 -4.32 26.56
CA LEU A 206 12.38 -3.35 26.47
C LEU A 206 12.48 -2.43 27.68
N PHE A 207 11.36 -2.08 28.32
CA PHE A 207 11.32 -1.24 29.52
C PHE A 207 11.37 -2.02 30.83
N SER A 208 11.49 -3.35 30.74
CA SER A 208 11.66 -4.20 31.93
C SER A 208 13.00 -3.91 32.59
N LYS A 209 13.04 -4.08 33.92
CA LYS A 209 14.29 -4.03 34.68
C LYS A 209 15.24 -5.19 34.35
N ASP A 210 14.69 -6.26 33.77
CA ASP A 210 15.43 -7.46 33.39
C ASP A 210 16.10 -7.33 32.02
N TRP A 211 15.84 -6.21 31.29
CA TRP A 211 16.50 -5.96 30.01
C TRP A 211 18.01 -5.72 30.18
N SER A 212 18.81 -6.67 29.72
CA SER A 212 20.28 -6.65 29.87
C SER A 212 21.05 -6.59 28.55
N HIS A 213 20.33 -6.50 27.39
CA HIS A 213 20.93 -6.62 26.05
C HIS A 213 21.46 -5.30 25.48
N GLY A 214 21.36 -4.20 26.23
CA GLY A 214 21.85 -2.90 25.81
C GLY A 214 20.89 -2.10 24.93
N VAL A 215 21.27 -0.84 24.68
CA VAL A 215 20.41 0.12 23.97
C VAL A 215 20.30 -0.19 22.49
N GLU A 216 21.36 -0.69 21.87
CA GLU A 216 21.40 -0.97 20.43
C GLU A 216 20.35 -2.03 20.05
N LEU A 217 20.34 -3.18 20.73
CA LEU A 217 19.33 -4.22 20.50
C LEU A 217 17.92 -3.78 20.88
N ALA A 218 17.77 -2.87 21.85
CA ALA A 218 16.47 -2.28 22.18
C ALA A 218 15.93 -1.42 21.03
N VAL A 219 16.77 -0.61 20.40
CA VAL A 219 16.40 0.20 19.23
C VAL A 219 16.02 -0.70 18.05
N ASP A 220 16.83 -1.71 17.75
CA ASP A 220 16.53 -2.64 16.67
C ASP A 220 15.21 -3.38 16.90
N ALA A 221 14.96 -3.88 18.11
CA ALA A 221 13.71 -4.56 18.47
C ALA A 221 12.50 -3.62 18.33
N ALA A 222 12.62 -2.36 18.74
CA ALA A 222 11.57 -1.36 18.57
C ALA A 222 11.28 -1.07 17.09
N LEU A 223 12.32 -0.97 16.24
CA LEU A 223 12.20 -0.78 14.79
C LEU A 223 11.58 -2.00 14.11
N ILE A 224 12.04 -3.22 14.45
CA ILE A 224 11.47 -4.48 13.93
C ILE A 224 9.96 -4.54 14.24
N GLY A 225 9.58 -4.29 15.49
CA GLY A 225 8.16 -4.26 15.88
C GLY A 225 7.38 -3.21 15.10
N ARG A 226 7.97 -2.03 14.83
CA ARG A 226 7.34 -0.99 14.02
C ARG A 226 7.20 -1.38 12.56
N TYR A 227 8.17 -2.07 11.98
CA TYR A 227 8.10 -2.50 10.58
C TYR A 227 7.02 -3.56 10.36
N TYR A 228 6.87 -4.52 11.25
CA TYR A 228 5.78 -5.50 11.19
C TYR A 228 4.40 -4.84 11.32
N GLU A 229 4.22 -3.96 12.30
CA GLU A 229 2.97 -3.24 12.52
C GLU A 229 2.61 -2.39 11.29
N ARG A 230 3.55 -1.60 10.76
CA ARG A 230 3.30 -0.80 9.55
C ARG A 230 2.99 -1.63 8.32
N PHE A 231 3.60 -2.81 8.19
CA PHE A 231 3.29 -3.74 7.11
C PHE A 231 1.84 -4.24 7.23
N ALA A 232 1.41 -4.62 8.42
CA ALA A 232 0.03 -5.04 8.72
C ALA A 232 -0.98 -3.92 8.42
N ASP A 233 -0.71 -2.69 8.87
CA ASP A 233 -1.49 -1.48 8.55
C ASP A 233 -1.74 -1.34 7.04
N HIS A 234 -0.68 -1.48 6.21
CA HIS A 234 -0.80 -1.37 4.76
C HIS A 234 -1.63 -2.50 4.16
N ALA A 235 -1.51 -3.74 4.64
CA ALA A 235 -2.32 -4.86 4.18
C ALA A 235 -3.82 -4.62 4.47
N VAL A 236 -4.17 -4.15 5.66
CA VAL A 236 -5.56 -3.78 6.01
C VAL A 236 -6.04 -2.58 5.17
N ALA A 237 -5.17 -1.59 4.91
CA ALA A 237 -5.52 -0.45 4.06
C ALA A 237 -5.83 -0.86 2.62
N ILE A 238 -5.12 -1.86 2.07
CA ILE A 238 -5.39 -2.46 0.76
C ILE A 238 -6.81 -3.04 0.73
N ALA A 239 -7.17 -3.89 1.68
CA ALA A 239 -8.49 -4.50 1.75
C ALA A 239 -9.61 -3.45 1.84
N ARG A 240 -9.44 -2.40 2.64
CA ARG A 240 -10.41 -1.29 2.75
C ARG A 240 -10.62 -0.56 1.41
N LYS A 241 -9.55 -0.29 0.65
CA LYS A 241 -9.64 0.40 -0.64
C LYS A 241 -10.38 -0.41 -1.69
N VAL A 242 -10.14 -1.72 -1.73
CA VAL A 242 -10.82 -2.63 -2.65
C VAL A 242 -12.31 -2.73 -2.32
N THR A 243 -12.64 -2.84 -1.04
CA THR A 243 -14.04 -2.91 -0.58
C THR A 243 -14.84 -1.67 -0.93
N LEU A 244 -14.24 -0.47 -0.82
CA LEU A 244 -14.88 0.80 -1.14
C LEU A 244 -15.07 1.02 -2.67
N SER A 245 -14.33 0.31 -3.50
CA SER A 245 -14.37 0.42 -4.96
C SER A 245 -15.32 -0.59 -5.61
N SER A 246 -15.89 -1.50 -4.82
CA SER A 246 -16.88 -2.46 -5.31
C SER A 246 -18.25 -1.78 -5.46
N PRO A 247 -18.94 -1.92 -6.60
CA PRO A 247 -20.31 -1.42 -6.74
C PRO A 247 -21.22 -2.15 -5.74
N VAL A 248 -22.05 -1.41 -5.04
CA VAL A 248 -23.13 -1.92 -4.18
C VAL A 248 -24.21 -2.52 -5.06
#